data_eadf12902c4b3b917cfde6f9d96905fa
#
_entry.id   eadf12902c4b3b917cfde6f9d96905fa
#
_cell.length_a   1.000
_cell.length_b   1.000
_cell.length_c   1.000
_cell.angle_alpha   90.00
_cell.angle_beta   90.00
_cell.angle_gamma   90.00
#
_symmetry.space_group_name_H-M   'P 1'
#
loop_
_entity.id
_entity.type
_entity.pdbx_description
1 polymer ?
#
loop_
_entity_poly.entity_id
_entity_poly.type
_entity_poly.pdbx_seq_one_letter_code
_entity_poly.pdbx_strand_id
1 'polypeptide(L)'
;MDVTSIVAANAKRIREQKKLTLEGAAAATGVSRSMLAQIEKGEVNPTISVLWKIANGYKVSFTSLVEDRQPGVEVLHQGEPLAEDEGRYLNYPLFPFQDQTRFETYRIVIQPEGALEAQPHLKGSSEYITVFAGQVEITVDKESFALSQGDSIRFPCDVPHGYRNPGKEPAELSMLIYYGD
;
A
#
# COMPACT_ATOMS: atom_id res chain seq x y z
N MET A 1 15.60 16.99 8.34
CA MET A 1 16.41 17.45 7.17
C MET A 1 15.86 18.77 6.68
N ASP A 2 16.68 19.62 6.06
CA ASP A 2 16.14 20.81 5.43
C ASP A 2 15.47 20.45 4.09
N VAL A 3 14.56 21.30 3.61
CA VAL A 3 13.76 21.05 2.40
C VAL A 3 14.66 20.84 1.16
N THR A 4 15.80 21.53 1.07
CA THR A 4 16.74 21.39 -0.06
C THR A 4 17.32 19.97 -0.14
N SER A 5 17.71 19.42 1.00
CA SER A 5 18.22 18.03 1.09
C SER A 5 17.17 16.99 0.75
N ILE A 6 15.91 17.21 1.18
CA ILE A 6 14.78 16.34 0.86
C ILE A 6 14.52 16.33 -0.64
N VAL A 7 14.43 17.52 -1.24
CA VAL A 7 14.22 17.67 -2.69
C VAL A 7 15.34 17.01 -3.49
N ALA A 8 16.59 17.21 -3.08
CA ALA A 8 17.76 16.63 -3.74
C ALA A 8 17.68 15.10 -3.77
N ALA A 9 17.44 14.50 -2.60
CA ALA A 9 17.33 13.05 -2.44
C ALA A 9 16.15 12.49 -3.25
N ASN A 10 14.99 13.14 -3.19
CA ASN A 10 13.78 12.68 -3.88
C ASN A 10 13.92 12.81 -5.41
N ALA A 11 14.40 13.94 -5.92
CA ALA A 11 14.58 14.15 -7.36
C ALA A 11 15.51 13.09 -7.95
N LYS A 12 16.66 12.84 -7.30
CA LYS A 12 17.62 11.81 -7.71
C LYS A 12 16.99 10.41 -7.69
N ARG A 13 16.37 10.04 -6.56
CA ARG A 13 15.73 8.73 -6.39
C ARG A 13 14.66 8.46 -7.45
N ILE A 14 13.77 9.44 -7.69
CA ILE A 14 12.70 9.31 -8.69
C ILE A 14 13.26 9.16 -10.09
N ARG A 15 14.28 9.94 -10.45
CA ARG A 15 14.97 9.81 -11.75
C ARG A 15 15.56 8.42 -11.94
N GLU A 16 16.25 7.89 -10.92
CA GLU A 16 16.89 6.56 -10.95
C GLU A 16 15.86 5.44 -11.04
N GLN A 17 14.76 5.53 -10.29
CA GLN A 17 13.63 4.57 -10.37
C GLN A 17 13.02 4.53 -11.78
N LYS A 18 12.96 5.68 -12.45
CA LYS A 18 12.50 5.77 -13.84
C LYS A 18 13.59 5.41 -14.87
N LYS A 19 14.77 5.01 -14.42
CA LYS A 19 15.92 4.65 -15.27
C LYS A 19 16.31 5.77 -16.24
N LEU A 20 16.13 7.03 -15.86
CA LEU A 20 16.48 8.18 -16.68
C LEU A 20 17.91 8.62 -16.40
N THR A 21 18.65 8.91 -17.49
CA THR A 21 19.91 9.69 -17.39
C THR A 21 19.58 11.15 -17.10
N LEU A 22 20.56 11.96 -16.69
CA LEU A 22 20.35 13.41 -16.51
C LEU A 22 19.93 14.11 -17.82
N GLU A 23 20.42 13.63 -18.97
CA GLU A 23 20.01 14.11 -20.29
C GLU A 23 18.52 13.75 -20.57
N GLY A 24 18.14 12.51 -20.30
CA GLY A 24 16.76 12.06 -20.45
C GLY A 24 15.81 12.80 -19.51
N ALA A 25 16.23 13.05 -18.29
CA ALA A 25 15.49 13.85 -17.32
C ALA A 25 15.35 15.32 -17.78
N ALA A 26 16.40 15.93 -18.32
CA ALA A 26 16.34 17.28 -18.86
C ALA A 26 15.33 17.38 -20.02
N ALA A 27 15.35 16.41 -20.92
CA ALA A 27 14.38 16.34 -22.03
C ALA A 27 12.93 16.16 -21.52
N ALA A 28 12.71 15.31 -20.51
CA ALA A 28 11.38 15.04 -19.95
C ALA A 28 10.82 16.23 -19.14
N THR A 29 11.68 16.95 -18.42
CA THR A 29 11.25 18.00 -17.47
C THR A 29 11.29 19.41 -18.04
N GLY A 30 12.07 19.64 -19.13
CA GLY A 30 12.38 20.97 -19.61
C GLY A 30 13.26 21.80 -18.66
N VAL A 31 13.94 21.13 -17.71
CA VAL A 31 14.95 21.72 -16.83
C VAL A 31 16.34 21.34 -17.34
N SER A 32 17.28 22.28 -17.38
CA SER A 32 18.61 21.99 -17.94
C SER A 32 19.32 20.87 -17.15
N ARG A 33 20.13 20.06 -17.84
CA ARG A 33 20.93 18.99 -17.24
C ARG A 33 21.79 19.50 -16.06
N SER A 34 22.42 20.67 -16.23
CA SER A 34 23.24 21.26 -15.17
C SER A 34 22.43 21.64 -13.93
N MET A 35 21.25 22.23 -14.13
CA MET A 35 20.35 22.57 -13.04
C MET A 35 19.86 21.32 -12.30
N LEU A 36 19.44 20.26 -13.02
CA LEU A 36 19.05 19.00 -12.40
C LEU A 36 20.20 18.39 -11.59
N ALA A 37 21.42 18.39 -12.14
CA ALA A 37 22.59 17.87 -11.43
C ALA A 37 22.88 18.65 -10.14
N GLN A 38 22.75 19.99 -10.14
CA GLN A 38 22.92 20.83 -8.96
C GLN A 38 21.81 20.63 -7.93
N ILE A 39 20.56 20.46 -8.38
CA ILE A 39 19.42 20.12 -7.51
C ILE A 39 19.66 18.78 -6.80
N GLU A 40 20.04 17.74 -7.56
CA GLU A 40 20.27 16.40 -7.02
C GLU A 40 21.46 16.32 -6.05
N LYS A 41 22.39 17.24 -6.15
CA LYS A 41 23.51 17.39 -5.19
C LYS A 41 23.16 18.25 -3.98
N GLY A 42 21.99 18.92 -3.99
CA GLY A 42 21.62 19.86 -2.93
C GLY A 42 22.42 21.19 -2.99
N GLU A 43 23.05 21.50 -4.12
CA GLU A 43 23.85 22.71 -4.30
C GLU A 43 23.00 23.96 -4.57
N VAL A 44 21.76 23.78 -4.98
CA VAL A 44 20.80 24.86 -5.26
C VAL A 44 19.42 24.51 -4.70
N ASN A 45 18.69 25.55 -4.26
CA ASN A 45 17.30 25.43 -3.87
C ASN A 45 16.41 25.76 -5.08
N PRO A 46 15.70 24.79 -5.68
CA PRO A 46 14.87 25.05 -6.85
C PRO A 46 13.63 25.88 -6.48
N THR A 47 13.20 26.74 -7.40
CA THR A 47 11.93 27.44 -7.24
C THR A 47 10.75 26.49 -7.37
N ILE A 48 9.59 26.87 -6.83
CA ILE A 48 8.35 26.10 -6.96
C ILE A 48 8.04 25.76 -8.43
N SER A 49 8.26 26.72 -9.35
CA SER A 49 8.03 26.50 -10.77
C SER A 49 8.96 25.43 -11.36
N VAL A 50 10.21 25.34 -10.90
CA VAL A 50 11.15 24.29 -11.31
C VAL A 50 10.72 22.94 -10.75
N LEU A 51 10.28 22.89 -9.49
CA LEU A 51 9.76 21.66 -8.89
C LEU A 51 8.52 21.12 -9.63
N TRP A 52 7.59 22.00 -10.04
CA TRP A 52 6.47 21.62 -10.88
C TRP A 52 6.87 21.06 -12.23
N LYS A 53 7.88 21.63 -12.90
CA LYS A 53 8.43 21.08 -14.15
C LYS A 53 9.01 19.68 -13.94
N ILE A 54 9.75 19.48 -12.84
CA ILE A 54 10.33 18.18 -12.50
C ILE A 54 9.21 17.16 -12.20
N ALA A 55 8.23 17.50 -11.36
CA ALA A 55 7.10 16.62 -11.02
C ALA A 55 6.33 16.19 -12.28
N ASN A 56 5.98 17.14 -13.15
CA ASN A 56 5.26 16.87 -14.39
C ASN A 56 6.07 16.01 -15.36
N GLY A 57 7.36 16.33 -15.56
CA GLY A 57 8.24 15.57 -16.44
C GLY A 57 8.50 14.15 -15.94
N TYR A 58 8.56 13.97 -14.62
CA TYR A 58 8.70 12.66 -13.99
C TYR A 58 7.36 11.94 -13.82
N LYS A 59 6.22 12.60 -14.12
CA LYS A 59 4.86 12.07 -13.92
C LYS A 59 4.66 11.58 -12.48
N VAL A 60 4.97 12.42 -11.52
CA VAL A 60 4.76 12.19 -10.08
C VAL A 60 4.06 13.39 -9.46
N SER A 61 3.49 13.21 -8.26
CA SER A 61 2.93 14.35 -7.53
C SER A 61 4.02 15.32 -7.08
N PHE A 62 3.67 16.60 -6.93
CA PHE A 62 4.56 17.61 -6.35
C PHE A 62 5.05 17.21 -4.95
N THR A 63 4.16 16.66 -4.14
CA THR A 63 4.45 16.19 -2.78
C THR A 63 5.53 15.12 -2.76
N SER A 64 5.61 14.26 -3.78
CA SER A 64 6.68 13.26 -3.92
C SER A 64 8.09 13.84 -3.98
N LEU A 65 8.24 15.13 -4.34
CA LEU A 65 9.53 15.82 -4.36
C LEU A 65 9.85 16.50 -3.03
N VAL A 66 8.84 16.95 -2.27
CA VAL A 66 9.05 17.83 -1.09
C VAL A 66 8.81 17.14 0.26
N GLU A 67 8.16 15.96 0.26
CA GLU A 67 7.96 15.18 1.49
C GLU A 67 9.22 14.40 1.89
N ASP A 68 9.54 14.44 3.18
CA ASP A 68 10.59 13.59 3.76
C ASP A 68 10.10 12.14 3.86
N ARG A 69 10.13 11.45 2.72
CA ARG A 69 9.83 10.01 2.66
C ARG A 69 11.11 9.22 2.95
N GLN A 70 11.60 9.28 4.16
CA GLN A 70 12.55 8.28 4.60
C GLN A 70 11.81 6.93 4.68
N PRO A 71 12.37 5.83 4.17
CA PRO A 71 11.94 4.50 4.56
C PRO A 71 12.24 4.36 6.06
N GLY A 72 11.35 4.89 6.87
CA GLY A 72 11.45 4.84 8.31
C GLY A 72 10.87 3.53 8.83
N VAL A 73 11.35 3.10 9.99
CA VAL A 73 10.63 2.09 10.76
C VAL A 73 9.32 2.72 11.22
N GLU A 74 8.21 2.16 10.78
CA GLU A 74 6.88 2.51 11.23
C GLU A 74 6.41 1.44 12.23
N VAL A 75 6.04 1.87 13.44
CA VAL A 75 5.47 1.00 14.46
C VAL A 75 4.01 1.40 14.64
N LEU A 76 3.11 0.48 14.36
CA LEU A 76 1.69 0.67 14.61
C LEU A 76 1.33 0.02 15.96
N HIS A 77 0.72 0.79 16.83
CA HIS A 77 0.06 0.25 18.01
C HIS A 77 -1.38 -0.10 17.67
N GLN A 78 -1.90 -1.15 18.27
CA GLN A 78 -3.27 -1.59 18.03
C GLN A 78 -4.25 -0.45 18.32
N GLY A 79 -5.04 -0.09 17.31
CA GLY A 79 -6.14 0.87 17.40
C GLY A 79 -7.49 0.18 17.64
N GLU A 80 -8.55 0.97 17.57
CA GLU A 80 -9.92 0.46 17.62
C GLU A 80 -10.27 -0.22 16.29
N PRO A 81 -11.02 -1.35 16.32
CA PRO A 81 -11.44 -2.04 15.11
C PRO A 81 -12.62 -1.33 14.42
N LEU A 82 -12.75 -1.56 13.14
CA LEU A 82 -14.00 -1.41 12.42
C LEU A 82 -14.81 -2.69 12.66
N ALA A 83 -15.96 -2.57 13.29
CA ALA A 83 -16.79 -3.71 13.68
C ALA A 83 -17.95 -3.92 12.69
N GLU A 84 -18.09 -5.14 12.21
CA GLU A 84 -19.18 -5.61 11.36
C GLU A 84 -19.89 -6.80 12.03
N ASP A 85 -21.00 -7.27 11.48
CA ASP A 85 -21.74 -8.42 11.98
C ASP A 85 -22.01 -8.34 13.50
N GLU A 86 -22.59 -7.22 13.95
CA GLU A 86 -22.89 -6.97 15.37
C GLU A 86 -21.66 -7.09 16.30
N GLY A 87 -20.47 -6.79 15.77
CA GLY A 87 -19.21 -6.88 16.51
C GLY A 87 -18.57 -8.28 16.47
N ARG A 88 -19.09 -9.21 15.69
CA ARG A 88 -18.49 -10.54 15.53
C ARG A 88 -17.37 -10.57 14.48
N TYR A 89 -17.34 -9.62 13.55
CA TYR A 89 -16.24 -9.43 12.62
C TYR A 89 -15.53 -8.11 12.94
N LEU A 90 -14.26 -8.18 13.33
CA LEU A 90 -13.45 -7.05 13.74
C LEU A 90 -12.29 -6.85 12.79
N ASN A 91 -12.27 -5.72 12.10
CA ASN A 91 -11.23 -5.35 11.15
C ASN A 91 -10.34 -4.26 11.79
N TYR A 92 -9.06 -4.56 11.94
CA TYR A 92 -8.02 -3.64 12.41
C TYR A 92 -7.15 -3.21 11.23
N PRO A 93 -7.37 -2.02 10.64
CA PRO A 93 -6.47 -1.49 9.62
C PRO A 93 -5.05 -1.34 10.17
N LEU A 94 -4.06 -1.80 9.41
CA LEU A 94 -2.64 -1.70 9.77
C LEU A 94 -1.94 -0.71 8.85
N PHE A 95 -1.43 -1.16 7.72
CA PHE A 95 -0.74 -0.32 6.76
C PHE A 95 -1.70 0.05 5.62
N PRO A 96 -2.03 1.36 5.44
CA PRO A 96 -2.94 1.80 4.40
C PRO A 96 -2.29 1.67 3.01
N PHE A 97 -3.14 1.68 1.98
CA PHE A 97 -2.70 1.70 0.60
C PHE A 97 -1.72 2.85 0.31
N GLN A 98 -0.67 2.55 -0.42
CA GLN A 98 0.27 3.52 -0.97
C GLN A 98 0.57 3.18 -2.43
N ASP A 99 0.64 4.19 -3.30
CA ASP A 99 0.91 4.00 -4.74
C ASP A 99 2.20 3.22 -5.04
N GLN A 100 3.19 3.29 -4.14
CA GLN A 100 4.48 2.63 -4.31
C GLN A 100 4.44 1.15 -3.96
N THR A 101 3.70 0.78 -2.91
CA THR A 101 3.60 -0.60 -2.42
C THR A 101 2.43 -1.33 -3.05
N ARG A 102 1.36 -0.60 -3.40
CA ARG A 102 0.15 -1.13 -4.02
C ARG A 102 -0.57 -2.19 -3.21
N PHE A 103 -0.40 -2.15 -1.91
CA PHE A 103 -1.11 -3.02 -0.98
C PHE A 103 -1.58 -2.26 0.25
N GLU A 104 -2.51 -2.85 0.93
CA GLU A 104 -2.92 -2.50 2.29
C GLU A 104 -3.03 -3.76 3.14
N THR A 105 -2.92 -3.63 4.44
CA THR A 105 -2.93 -4.78 5.34
C THR A 105 -3.87 -4.58 6.51
N TYR A 106 -4.39 -5.71 6.99
CA TYR A 106 -5.34 -5.79 8.08
C TYR A 106 -5.02 -6.95 9.00
N ARG A 107 -5.34 -6.78 10.28
CA ARG A 107 -5.55 -7.86 11.22
C ARG A 107 -7.06 -8.04 11.37
N ILE A 108 -7.54 -9.26 11.17
CA ILE A 108 -8.96 -9.61 11.25
C ILE A 108 -9.16 -10.55 12.43
N VAL A 109 -10.20 -10.30 13.22
CA VAL A 109 -10.66 -11.21 14.27
C VAL A 109 -12.13 -11.52 14.02
N ILE A 110 -12.45 -12.81 13.86
CA ILE A 110 -13.81 -13.27 13.63
C ILE A 110 -14.23 -14.11 14.82
N GLN A 111 -15.23 -13.63 15.57
CA GLN A 111 -15.80 -14.36 16.69
C GLN A 111 -16.52 -15.63 16.20
N PRO A 112 -16.78 -16.62 17.06
CA PRO A 112 -17.59 -17.78 16.71
C PRO A 112 -18.90 -17.37 16.00
N GLU A 113 -19.26 -18.04 14.92
CA GLU A 113 -20.41 -17.76 14.05
C GLU A 113 -20.39 -16.38 13.37
N GLY A 114 -19.35 -15.59 13.57
CA GLY A 114 -19.18 -14.30 12.88
C GLY A 114 -18.91 -14.50 11.39
N ALA A 115 -19.43 -13.57 10.57
CA ALA A 115 -19.29 -13.63 9.12
C ALA A 115 -19.20 -12.21 8.52
N LEU A 116 -18.65 -12.13 7.31
CA LEU A 116 -18.70 -10.95 6.47
C LEU A 116 -18.81 -11.36 5.00
N GLU A 117 -19.79 -10.77 4.31
CA GLU A 117 -19.90 -10.82 2.84
C GLU A 117 -19.25 -9.56 2.27
N ALA A 118 -18.09 -9.73 1.65
CA ALA A 118 -17.34 -8.63 1.07
C ALA A 118 -17.78 -8.32 -0.36
N GLN A 119 -17.78 -7.04 -0.70
CA GLN A 119 -18.01 -6.61 -2.07
C GLN A 119 -16.72 -6.79 -2.90
N PRO A 120 -16.83 -7.08 -4.21
CA PRO A 120 -15.66 -7.15 -5.08
C PRO A 120 -14.81 -5.88 -5.02
N HIS A 121 -13.51 -6.07 -4.90
CA HIS A 121 -12.52 -4.99 -4.94
C HIS A 121 -12.25 -4.52 -6.38
N LEU A 122 -11.30 -3.64 -6.56
CA LEU A 122 -10.87 -3.16 -7.88
C LEU A 122 -10.40 -4.33 -8.75
N LYS A 123 -10.65 -4.23 -10.04
CA LYS A 123 -10.25 -5.26 -11.01
C LYS A 123 -8.75 -5.53 -10.95
N GLY A 124 -8.39 -6.81 -10.93
CA GLY A 124 -7.00 -7.27 -10.85
C GLY A 124 -6.42 -7.29 -9.43
N SER A 125 -7.22 -7.01 -8.40
CA SER A 125 -6.79 -7.15 -7.01
C SER A 125 -6.76 -8.61 -6.56
N SER A 126 -5.91 -8.89 -5.58
CA SER A 126 -5.78 -10.21 -4.96
C SER A 126 -5.62 -10.07 -3.46
N GLU A 127 -6.25 -10.98 -2.73
CA GLU A 127 -6.05 -11.12 -1.28
C GLU A 127 -5.10 -12.26 -0.96
N TYR A 128 -4.33 -12.05 0.11
CA TYR A 128 -3.44 -13.01 0.73
C TYR A 128 -3.81 -13.09 2.20
N ILE A 129 -4.24 -14.26 2.66
CA ILE A 129 -4.69 -14.47 4.04
C ILE A 129 -3.87 -15.58 4.66
N THR A 130 -3.47 -15.36 5.92
CA THR A 130 -2.84 -16.39 6.76
C THR A 130 -3.63 -16.48 8.07
N VAL A 131 -3.98 -17.69 8.48
CA VAL A 131 -4.69 -17.99 9.73
C VAL A 131 -3.68 -18.16 10.86
N PHE A 132 -3.71 -17.29 11.85
CA PHE A 132 -2.84 -17.38 13.01
C PHE A 132 -3.46 -18.13 14.19
N ALA A 133 -4.81 -18.09 14.31
CA ALA A 133 -5.54 -18.83 15.32
C ALA A 133 -6.94 -19.19 14.81
N GLY A 134 -7.52 -20.26 15.36
CA GLY A 134 -8.87 -20.70 15.05
C GLY A 134 -9.03 -21.33 13.68
N GLN A 135 -10.23 -21.17 13.12
CA GLN A 135 -10.63 -21.71 11.83
C GLN A 135 -11.44 -20.65 11.07
N VAL A 136 -11.34 -20.65 9.77
CA VAL A 136 -12.11 -19.77 8.89
C VAL A 136 -12.54 -20.54 7.64
N GLU A 137 -13.77 -20.32 7.21
CA GLU A 137 -14.27 -20.69 5.89
C GLU A 137 -14.28 -19.42 5.02
N ILE A 138 -13.58 -19.49 3.90
CA ILE A 138 -13.51 -18.40 2.92
C ILE A 138 -14.24 -18.83 1.67
N THR A 139 -15.26 -18.06 1.28
CA THR A 139 -16.01 -18.26 0.04
C THR A 139 -15.50 -17.31 -1.03
N VAL A 140 -15.15 -17.82 -2.20
CA VAL A 140 -14.72 -17.03 -3.35
C VAL A 140 -15.61 -17.41 -4.53
N ASP A 141 -16.41 -16.47 -5.01
CA ASP A 141 -17.49 -16.70 -5.98
C ASP A 141 -18.45 -17.80 -5.48
N LYS A 142 -18.31 -19.03 -5.92
CA LYS A 142 -19.19 -20.17 -5.56
C LYS A 142 -18.45 -21.30 -4.83
N GLU A 143 -17.17 -21.14 -4.58
CA GLU A 143 -16.34 -22.16 -3.95
C GLU A 143 -16.00 -21.75 -2.51
N SER A 144 -16.05 -22.71 -1.59
CA SER A 144 -15.69 -22.52 -0.19
C SER A 144 -14.42 -23.27 0.16
N PHE A 145 -13.57 -22.63 0.92
CA PHE A 145 -12.26 -23.13 1.37
C PHE A 145 -12.20 -23.07 2.89
N ALA A 146 -12.07 -24.24 3.53
CA ALA A 146 -11.87 -24.30 4.98
C ALA A 146 -10.39 -24.23 5.31
N LEU A 147 -10.00 -23.30 6.17
CA LEU A 147 -8.63 -23.10 6.63
C LEU A 147 -8.56 -23.18 8.15
N SER A 148 -7.45 -23.71 8.63
CA SER A 148 -7.11 -23.82 10.05
C SER A 148 -5.83 -23.07 10.35
N GLN A 149 -5.48 -22.95 11.62
CA GLN A 149 -4.24 -22.32 12.07
C GLN A 149 -3.03 -22.83 11.29
N GLY A 150 -2.24 -21.91 10.72
CA GLY A 150 -1.04 -22.17 9.92
C GLY A 150 -1.32 -22.21 8.41
N ASP A 151 -2.58 -22.33 7.98
CA ASP A 151 -2.93 -22.34 6.57
C ASP A 151 -2.91 -20.92 5.98
N SER A 152 -2.67 -20.86 4.68
CA SER A 152 -2.71 -19.62 3.91
C SER A 152 -3.41 -19.83 2.58
N ILE A 153 -4.11 -18.80 2.10
CA ILE A 153 -4.77 -18.77 0.81
C ILE A 153 -4.44 -17.48 0.07
N ARG A 154 -4.42 -17.57 -1.24
CA ARG A 154 -4.42 -16.42 -2.14
C ARG A 154 -5.54 -16.59 -3.15
N PHE A 155 -6.32 -15.53 -3.39
CA PHE A 155 -7.39 -15.54 -4.40
C PHE A 155 -7.56 -14.16 -5.06
N PRO A 156 -8.09 -14.08 -6.30
CA PRO A 156 -8.54 -12.81 -6.88
C PRO A 156 -9.76 -12.32 -6.10
N CYS A 157 -9.69 -11.08 -5.60
CA CYS A 157 -10.76 -10.48 -4.79
C CYS A 157 -11.62 -9.45 -5.55
N ASP A 158 -11.49 -9.41 -6.86
CA ASP A 158 -12.37 -8.65 -7.77
C ASP A 158 -13.67 -9.42 -8.12
N VAL A 159 -13.97 -10.45 -7.36
CA VAL A 159 -15.20 -11.25 -7.39
C VAL A 159 -15.86 -11.25 -6.02
N PRO A 160 -17.18 -11.59 -5.89
CA PRO A 160 -17.82 -11.73 -4.58
C PRO A 160 -17.09 -12.75 -3.73
N HIS A 161 -16.85 -12.42 -2.48
CA HIS A 161 -16.17 -13.30 -1.53
C HIS A 161 -16.64 -13.02 -0.10
N GLY A 162 -16.38 -13.95 0.82
CA GLY A 162 -16.83 -13.83 2.18
C GLY A 162 -16.00 -14.66 3.15
N TYR A 163 -16.20 -14.39 4.42
CA TYR A 163 -15.46 -15.01 5.51
C TYR A 163 -16.43 -15.43 6.60
N ARG A 164 -16.26 -16.61 7.16
CA ARG A 164 -17.05 -17.11 8.27
C ARG A 164 -16.17 -17.90 9.23
N ASN A 165 -16.39 -17.72 10.53
CA ASN A 165 -15.78 -18.58 11.53
C ASN A 165 -16.78 -19.69 11.93
N PRO A 166 -16.61 -20.93 11.46
CA PRO A 166 -17.46 -22.04 11.85
C PRO A 166 -17.01 -22.68 13.19
N GLY A 167 -15.91 -22.21 13.76
CA GLY A 167 -15.32 -22.74 14.98
C GLY A 167 -15.99 -22.24 16.25
N LYS A 168 -15.50 -22.73 17.38
CA LYS A 168 -15.98 -22.34 18.73
C LYS A 168 -15.10 -21.29 19.40
N GLU A 169 -13.92 -21.03 18.84
CA GLU A 169 -12.94 -20.06 19.32
C GLU A 169 -12.79 -18.96 18.27
N PRO A 170 -12.38 -17.75 18.66
CA PRO A 170 -12.09 -16.68 17.70
C PRO A 170 -11.06 -17.10 16.66
N ALA A 171 -11.29 -16.75 15.43
CA ALA A 171 -10.29 -16.87 14.37
C ALA A 171 -9.53 -15.56 14.24
N GLU A 172 -8.21 -15.64 14.10
CA GLU A 172 -7.33 -14.49 13.89
C GLU A 172 -6.54 -14.65 12.60
N LEU A 173 -6.64 -13.63 11.74
CA LEU A 173 -6.10 -13.65 10.40
C LEU A 173 -5.21 -12.44 10.16
N SER A 174 -4.14 -12.61 9.39
CA SER A 174 -3.51 -11.52 8.64
C SER A 174 -4.11 -11.48 7.24
N MET A 175 -4.46 -10.31 6.79
CA MET A 175 -4.98 -10.07 5.44
C MET A 175 -4.13 -9.01 4.76
N LEU A 176 -3.70 -9.27 3.53
CA LEU A 176 -3.06 -8.30 2.65
C LEU A 176 -3.87 -8.24 1.36
N ILE A 177 -4.29 -7.03 0.97
CA ILE A 177 -4.95 -6.78 -0.31
C ILE A 177 -3.94 -6.10 -1.22
N TYR A 178 -3.61 -6.76 -2.33
CA TYR A 178 -2.73 -6.22 -3.37
C TYR A 178 -3.55 -5.75 -4.56
N TYR A 179 -3.29 -4.54 -5.01
CA TYR A 179 -3.94 -3.92 -6.16
C TYR A 179 -3.02 -4.03 -7.38
N GLY A 180 -3.37 -4.94 -8.29
CA GLY A 180 -2.70 -5.15 -9.59
C GLY A 180 -2.77 -3.93 -10.52
N ASP A 181 -2.08 -3.99 -11.66
CA ASP A 181 -2.14 -2.95 -12.71
C ASP A 181 -3.45 -3.01 -13.49
#